data_e197dccbfa9535d2f60659bc7150d468
#
_entry.id   e197dccbfa9535d2f60659bc7150d468
#
_cell.length_a   1.000
_cell.length_b   1.000
_cell.length_c   1.000
_cell.angle_alpha   90.00
_cell.angle_beta   90.00
_cell.angle_gamma   90.00
#
_symmetry.space_group_name_H-M   'P 1'
#
loop_
_entity.id
_entity.type
_entity.pdbx_description
1 polymer ?
#
loop_
_entity_poly.entity_id
_entity_poly.type
_entity_poly.pdbx_seq_one_letter_code
_entity_poly.pdbx_strand_id
1 'polypeptide(L)'
;MVNRHVRIYIEGGAEGRDANSDFRRGWKKFLKELHELARANGYHSLEVVRGKGRGNTFNSFKVHEREHPNDLCVLLVDAETAVPEGACVWDVVAHREGDNWQRPSWATENHLYLMVHFVETWLVTDQDALQKFFKQGFKQGLLPTTHLEARSKDDIEQALEKATQGSSKGSYRHGQAHEIIEIVRPDRVKTLRHGQRLFDDLGRLIKGEPET
;
A
#
# COMPACT_ATOMS: atom_id res chain seq x y z
N MET A 1 -20.42 -5.35 23.77
CA MET A 1 -19.73 -5.93 22.60
C MET A 1 -18.36 -5.27 22.51
N VAL A 2 -17.28 -6.06 22.37
CA VAL A 2 -15.93 -5.51 22.17
C VAL A 2 -15.88 -4.96 20.74
N ASN A 3 -15.51 -3.68 20.58
CA ASN A 3 -15.31 -3.08 19.26
C ASN A 3 -14.03 -3.66 18.68
N ARG A 4 -14.14 -4.52 17.66
CA ARG A 4 -12.99 -5.04 16.91
C ARG A 4 -12.77 -4.22 15.63
N HIS A 5 -11.53 -4.04 15.25
CA HIS A 5 -11.13 -3.26 14.09
C HIS A 5 -10.31 -4.10 13.10
N VAL A 6 -10.29 -3.68 11.85
CA VAL A 6 -9.24 -4.07 10.90
C VAL A 6 -8.20 -2.96 10.93
N ARG A 7 -6.93 -3.26 11.19
CA ARG A 7 -5.85 -2.27 11.20
C ARG A 7 -4.82 -2.60 10.15
N ILE A 8 -4.56 -1.64 9.28
CA ILE A 8 -3.53 -1.76 8.25
C ILE A 8 -2.37 -0.85 8.64
N TYR A 9 -1.24 -1.46 8.97
CA TYR A 9 0.01 -0.77 9.24
C TYR A 9 0.70 -0.51 7.90
N ILE A 10 0.78 0.77 7.49
CA ILE A 10 1.31 1.16 6.19
C ILE A 10 2.62 1.92 6.39
N GLU A 11 3.64 1.55 5.61
CA GLU A 11 4.87 2.31 5.54
C GLU A 11 4.59 3.73 5.03
N GLY A 12 5.10 4.74 5.72
CA GLY A 12 4.91 6.12 5.31
C GLY A 12 5.99 7.03 5.87
N GLY A 13 6.67 7.77 4.98
CA GLY A 13 7.92 8.46 5.28
C GLY A 13 7.87 9.98 5.48
N ALA A 14 6.81 10.70 5.08
CA ALA A 14 6.83 12.16 5.20
C ALA A 14 6.64 12.62 6.65
N GLU A 15 7.43 13.58 7.12
CA GLU A 15 7.29 14.20 8.43
C GLU A 15 6.33 15.42 8.37
N GLY A 16 5.63 15.67 9.49
CA GLY A 16 4.73 16.82 9.66
C GLY A 16 3.32 16.44 10.13
N ARG A 17 2.63 17.37 10.81
CA ARG A 17 1.27 17.16 11.33
C ARG A 17 0.26 17.00 10.19
N ASP A 18 0.35 17.81 9.16
CA ASP A 18 -0.56 17.78 8.01
C ASP A 18 -0.36 16.52 7.16
N ALA A 19 0.89 16.07 6.98
CA ALA A 19 1.24 14.85 6.28
C ALA A 19 0.57 13.60 6.87
N ASN A 20 0.32 13.55 8.18
CA ASN A 20 -0.37 12.43 8.82
C ASN A 20 -1.87 12.40 8.52
N SER A 21 -2.51 13.58 8.48
CA SER A 21 -3.92 13.73 8.11
C SER A 21 -4.17 13.33 6.65
N ASP A 22 -3.34 13.87 5.75
CA ASP A 22 -3.43 13.61 4.31
C ASP A 22 -3.17 12.14 3.99
N PHE A 23 -2.15 11.54 4.62
CA PHE A 23 -1.87 10.11 4.53
C PHE A 23 -3.10 9.26 4.88
N ARG A 24 -3.68 9.48 6.07
CA ARG A 24 -4.84 8.71 6.52
C ARG A 24 -6.05 8.93 5.62
N ARG A 25 -6.28 10.15 5.16
CA ARG A 25 -7.38 10.47 4.26
C ARG A 25 -7.22 9.75 2.93
N GLY A 26 -6.04 9.82 2.31
CA GLY A 26 -5.76 9.18 1.02
C GLY A 26 -5.96 7.67 1.09
N TRP A 27 -5.28 7.01 2.02
CA TRP A 27 -5.40 5.56 2.19
C TRP A 27 -6.79 5.11 2.61
N LYS A 28 -7.50 5.85 3.47
CA LYS A 28 -8.88 5.52 3.85
C LYS A 28 -9.83 5.57 2.66
N LYS A 29 -9.63 6.52 1.74
CA LYS A 29 -10.44 6.62 0.54
C LYS A 29 -10.11 5.51 -0.46
N PHE A 30 -8.83 5.22 -0.66
CA PHE A 30 -8.37 4.13 -1.51
C PHE A 30 -8.89 2.76 -1.04
N LEU A 31 -8.87 2.51 0.27
CA LEU A 31 -9.31 1.26 0.90
C LEU A 31 -10.80 1.24 1.26
N LYS A 32 -11.62 2.14 0.68
CA LYS A 32 -13.03 2.30 1.04
C LYS A 32 -13.83 1.00 0.93
N GLU A 33 -13.63 0.22 -0.14
CA GLU A 33 -14.36 -1.04 -0.32
C GLU A 33 -14.04 -2.07 0.78
N LEU A 34 -12.77 -2.16 1.21
CA LEU A 34 -12.39 -3.03 2.33
C LEU A 34 -12.93 -2.51 3.66
N HIS A 35 -13.04 -1.19 3.84
CA HIS A 35 -13.69 -0.60 5.00
C HIS A 35 -15.19 -0.95 5.06
N GLU A 36 -15.89 -0.85 3.94
CA GLU A 36 -17.33 -1.23 3.84
C GLU A 36 -17.50 -2.73 4.08
N LEU A 37 -16.62 -3.57 3.53
CA LEU A 37 -16.59 -5.00 3.75
C LEU A 37 -16.35 -5.34 5.23
N ALA A 38 -15.42 -4.68 5.90
CA ALA A 38 -15.13 -4.87 7.32
C ALA A 38 -16.36 -4.56 8.17
N ARG A 39 -17.04 -3.46 7.90
CA ARG A 39 -18.29 -3.12 8.61
C ARG A 39 -19.39 -4.15 8.40
N ALA A 40 -19.55 -4.64 7.17
CA ALA A 40 -20.53 -5.68 6.84
C ALA A 40 -20.25 -7.01 7.55
N ASN A 41 -18.99 -7.26 7.95
CA ASN A 41 -18.56 -8.47 8.66
C ASN A 41 -18.33 -8.25 10.17
N GLY A 42 -18.93 -7.21 10.74
CA GLY A 42 -18.99 -6.99 12.18
C GLY A 42 -17.76 -6.34 12.80
N TYR A 43 -16.86 -5.77 11.99
CA TYR A 43 -15.82 -4.86 12.47
C TYR A 43 -16.37 -3.44 12.62
N HIS A 44 -15.90 -2.72 13.62
CA HIS A 44 -16.31 -1.33 13.84
C HIS A 44 -15.79 -0.41 12.73
N SER A 45 -14.54 -0.59 12.34
CA SER A 45 -13.90 0.17 11.26
C SER A 45 -12.69 -0.56 10.67
N LEU A 46 -12.23 -0.08 9.50
CA LEU A 46 -10.89 -0.30 9.02
C LEU A 46 -10.08 0.98 9.31
N GLU A 47 -8.98 0.83 10.02
CA GLU A 47 -8.09 1.92 10.43
C GLU A 47 -6.74 1.82 9.74
N VAL A 48 -6.27 2.95 9.24
CA VAL A 48 -4.93 3.07 8.66
C VAL A 48 -3.98 3.59 9.73
N VAL A 49 -2.98 2.80 10.06
CA VAL A 49 -1.92 3.14 11.00
C VAL A 49 -0.66 3.48 10.22
N ARG A 50 -0.29 4.76 10.23
CA ARG A 50 0.92 5.20 9.56
C ARG A 50 2.16 4.83 10.38
N GLY A 51 3.10 4.12 9.77
CA GLY A 51 4.43 3.93 10.32
C GLY A 51 5.30 5.18 10.19
N LYS A 52 6.20 5.36 11.14
CA LYS A 52 7.25 6.39 11.06
C LYS A 52 8.54 5.72 10.59
N GLY A 53 8.58 5.37 9.31
CA GLY A 53 9.63 4.55 8.71
C GLY A 53 9.39 3.05 8.88
N ARG A 54 10.08 2.28 8.04
CA ARG A 54 9.87 0.84 7.81
C ARG A 54 9.99 -0.01 9.09
N GLY A 55 11.09 0.11 9.81
CA GLY A 55 11.32 -0.65 11.03
C GLY A 55 10.30 -0.35 12.14
N ASN A 56 9.90 0.93 12.30
CA ASN A 56 8.88 1.31 13.27
C ASN A 56 7.49 0.78 12.88
N THR A 57 7.18 0.73 11.59
CA THR A 57 5.94 0.15 11.08
C THR A 57 5.84 -1.33 11.47
N PHE A 58 6.92 -2.10 11.22
CA PHE A 58 6.99 -3.50 11.58
C PHE A 58 6.95 -3.72 13.10
N ASN A 59 7.66 -2.90 13.88
CA ASN A 59 7.64 -3.01 15.34
C ASN A 59 6.23 -2.76 15.90
N SER A 60 5.52 -1.76 15.39
CA SER A 60 4.13 -1.51 15.78
C SER A 60 3.20 -2.65 15.40
N PHE A 61 3.38 -3.25 14.22
CA PHE A 61 2.63 -4.43 13.79
C PHE A 61 2.89 -5.64 14.72
N LYS A 62 4.16 -5.91 15.09
CA LYS A 62 4.53 -7.06 15.94
C LYS A 62 3.86 -7.05 17.32
N VAL A 63 3.70 -5.87 17.91
CA VAL A 63 3.13 -5.76 19.26
C VAL A 63 1.62 -5.69 19.26
N HIS A 64 1.01 -5.55 18.09
CA HIS A 64 -0.42 -5.31 17.94
C HIS A 64 -1.29 -6.41 18.58
N GLU A 65 -0.99 -7.66 18.29
CA GLU A 65 -1.78 -8.81 18.80
C GLU A 65 -1.87 -8.80 20.32
N ARG A 66 -0.78 -8.44 21.02
CA ARG A 66 -0.77 -8.32 22.47
C ARG A 66 -1.61 -7.13 22.98
N GLU A 67 -1.60 -6.01 22.25
CA GLU A 67 -2.28 -4.78 22.66
C GLU A 67 -3.75 -4.76 22.24
N HIS A 68 -4.09 -5.44 21.15
CA HIS A 68 -5.42 -5.45 20.55
C HIS A 68 -5.80 -6.86 20.04
N PRO A 69 -5.91 -7.86 20.90
CA PRO A 69 -6.06 -9.28 20.51
C PRO A 69 -7.36 -9.60 19.76
N ASN A 70 -8.32 -8.69 19.73
CA ASN A 70 -9.59 -8.89 19.02
C ASN A 70 -9.62 -8.23 17.62
N ASP A 71 -8.58 -7.48 17.29
CA ASP A 71 -8.51 -6.81 15.98
C ASP A 71 -7.86 -7.73 14.95
N LEU A 72 -8.20 -7.54 13.68
CA LEU A 72 -7.45 -8.08 12.56
C LEU A 72 -6.39 -7.05 12.17
N CYS A 73 -5.12 -7.40 12.23
CA CYS A 73 -4.07 -6.49 11.80
C CYS A 73 -3.25 -7.06 10.66
N VAL A 74 -2.89 -6.18 9.71
CA VAL A 74 -2.05 -6.52 8.57
C VAL A 74 -1.00 -5.44 8.33
N LEU A 75 0.09 -5.84 7.67
CA LEU A 75 1.21 -4.98 7.32
C LEU A 75 1.22 -4.77 5.80
N LEU A 76 1.31 -3.52 5.34
CA LEU A 76 1.47 -3.14 3.94
C LEU A 76 2.72 -2.28 3.79
N VAL A 77 3.71 -2.78 3.07
CA VAL A 77 5.01 -2.10 2.92
C VAL A 77 5.52 -2.18 1.49
N ASP A 78 6.43 -1.29 1.13
CA ASP A 78 7.15 -1.36 -0.13
C ASP A 78 8.02 -2.63 -0.18
N ALA A 79 8.02 -3.35 -1.29
CA ALA A 79 8.89 -4.51 -1.45
C ALA A 79 10.35 -4.10 -1.68
N GLU A 80 10.57 -2.91 -2.24
CA GLU A 80 11.86 -2.34 -2.62
C GLU A 80 12.59 -3.12 -3.75
N THR A 81 12.16 -4.33 -4.03
CA THR A 81 12.71 -5.21 -5.06
C THR A 81 11.60 -5.93 -5.82
N ALA A 82 11.95 -6.55 -6.94
CA ALA A 82 11.05 -7.49 -7.61
C ALA A 82 10.76 -8.69 -6.71
N VAL A 83 9.51 -9.15 -6.72
CA VAL A 83 9.07 -10.32 -5.96
C VAL A 83 8.85 -11.48 -6.93
N PRO A 84 9.65 -12.58 -6.83
CA PRO A 84 9.50 -13.73 -7.68
C PRO A 84 8.09 -14.33 -7.59
N GLU A 85 7.67 -14.99 -8.67
CA GLU A 85 6.40 -15.70 -8.66
C GLU A 85 6.45 -16.88 -7.69
N GLY A 86 5.40 -17.04 -6.88
CA GLY A 86 5.35 -18.08 -5.84
C GLY A 86 6.21 -17.83 -4.59
N ALA A 87 6.94 -16.73 -4.53
CA ALA A 87 7.71 -16.40 -3.33
C ALA A 87 6.80 -16.09 -2.15
N CYS A 88 7.15 -16.65 -0.97
CA CYS A 88 6.55 -16.27 0.30
C CYS A 88 6.90 -14.81 0.61
N VAL A 89 5.91 -13.97 0.90
CA VAL A 89 6.15 -12.54 1.17
C VAL A 89 6.99 -12.31 2.42
N TRP A 90 6.90 -13.21 3.41
CA TRP A 90 7.74 -13.14 4.60
C TRP A 90 9.21 -13.45 4.31
N ASP A 91 9.50 -14.33 3.36
CA ASP A 91 10.88 -14.61 2.93
C ASP A 91 11.49 -13.41 2.21
N VAL A 92 10.69 -12.66 1.44
CA VAL A 92 11.17 -11.44 0.78
C VAL A 92 11.69 -10.43 1.80
N VAL A 93 10.92 -10.15 2.86
CA VAL A 93 11.34 -9.20 3.91
C VAL A 93 12.37 -9.78 4.87
N ALA A 94 12.40 -11.10 5.08
CA ALA A 94 13.40 -11.75 5.91
C ALA A 94 14.81 -11.69 5.29
N HIS A 95 14.91 -11.80 3.96
CA HIS A 95 16.19 -11.78 3.24
C HIS A 95 16.59 -10.39 2.72
N ARG A 96 15.70 -9.41 2.84
CA ARG A 96 16.02 -8.04 2.41
C ARG A 96 17.05 -7.42 3.36
N GLU A 97 18.11 -6.86 2.77
CA GLU A 97 19.13 -6.12 3.53
C GLU A 97 18.50 -4.97 4.33
N GLY A 98 18.79 -4.91 5.60
CA GLY A 98 18.27 -3.90 6.54
C GLY A 98 16.94 -4.26 7.18
N ASP A 99 16.19 -5.25 6.69
CA ASP A 99 14.94 -5.72 7.33
C ASP A 99 15.19 -6.89 8.28
N ASN A 100 15.62 -8.04 7.75
CA ASN A 100 15.81 -9.29 8.50
C ASN A 100 14.58 -9.63 9.39
N TRP A 101 13.38 -9.35 8.86
CA TRP A 101 12.15 -9.49 9.64
C TRP A 101 11.77 -10.96 9.81
N GLN A 102 11.54 -11.36 11.04
CA GLN A 102 10.99 -12.67 11.36
C GLN A 102 9.47 -12.57 11.46
N ARG A 103 8.77 -13.45 10.76
CA ARG A 103 7.32 -13.55 10.85
C ARG A 103 6.90 -13.81 12.30
N PRO A 104 6.02 -12.98 12.90
CA PRO A 104 5.46 -13.27 14.21
C PRO A 104 4.74 -14.63 14.24
N SER A 105 4.81 -15.36 15.35
CA SER A 105 4.22 -16.70 15.46
C SER A 105 2.70 -16.73 15.25
N TRP A 106 2.02 -15.63 15.51
CA TRP A 106 0.58 -15.47 15.30
C TRP A 106 0.21 -15.06 13.87
N ALA A 107 1.16 -14.58 13.08
CA ALA A 107 0.90 -14.07 11.74
C ALA A 107 1.00 -15.20 10.70
N THR A 108 0.15 -15.14 9.69
CA THR A 108 0.16 -15.99 8.51
C THR A 108 0.71 -15.22 7.30
N GLU A 109 0.72 -15.88 6.13
CA GLU A 109 1.11 -15.27 4.86
C GLU A 109 0.22 -14.05 4.53
N ASN A 110 -1.05 -14.12 4.89
CA ASN A 110 -2.04 -13.07 4.59
C ASN A 110 -2.04 -11.90 5.59
N HIS A 111 -1.07 -11.83 6.50
CA HIS A 111 -0.85 -10.68 7.36
C HIS A 111 0.21 -9.69 6.83
N LEU A 112 0.88 -10.03 5.71
CA LEU A 112 1.83 -9.15 5.04
C LEU A 112 1.49 -8.96 3.57
N TYR A 113 1.40 -7.71 3.13
CA TYR A 113 1.19 -7.31 1.74
C TYR A 113 2.32 -6.41 1.27
N LEU A 114 2.71 -6.56 0.01
CA LEU A 114 3.81 -5.83 -0.58
C LEU A 114 3.32 -4.91 -1.70
N MET A 115 3.77 -3.68 -1.70
CA MET A 115 3.71 -2.79 -2.86
C MET A 115 4.99 -3.01 -3.68
N VAL A 116 4.87 -3.66 -4.84
CA VAL A 116 6.04 -4.03 -5.66
C VAL A 116 6.24 -2.99 -6.76
N HIS A 117 7.37 -2.30 -6.87
CA HIS A 117 8.47 -2.27 -5.87
C HIS A 117 8.15 -1.34 -4.69
N PHE A 118 7.26 -0.37 -4.92
CA PHE A 118 6.89 0.73 -4.02
C PHE A 118 5.55 1.33 -4.44
N VAL A 119 5.02 2.23 -3.64
CA VAL A 119 3.67 2.82 -3.86
C VAL A 119 3.54 3.49 -5.23
N GLU A 120 4.60 4.08 -5.80
CA GLU A 120 4.58 4.74 -7.10
C GLU A 120 4.22 3.79 -8.25
N THR A 121 4.56 2.50 -8.14
CA THR A 121 4.10 1.49 -9.10
C THR A 121 2.58 1.43 -9.16
N TRP A 122 1.92 1.55 -8.00
CA TRP A 122 0.45 1.60 -7.94
C TRP A 122 -0.11 2.89 -8.54
N LEU A 123 0.54 4.04 -8.28
CA LEU A 123 0.10 5.31 -8.85
C LEU A 123 0.11 5.29 -10.38
N VAL A 124 1.12 4.69 -10.99
CA VAL A 124 1.30 4.60 -12.45
C VAL A 124 0.22 3.75 -13.11
N THR A 125 -0.44 2.84 -12.39
CA THR A 125 -1.55 2.04 -12.96
C THR A 125 -2.75 2.90 -13.37
N ASP A 126 -2.99 4.02 -12.68
CA ASP A 126 -4.11 4.92 -12.96
C ASP A 126 -3.63 6.25 -13.55
N GLN A 127 -3.28 6.19 -14.83
CA GLN A 127 -2.81 7.36 -15.57
C GLN A 127 -3.84 8.49 -15.65
N ASP A 128 -5.14 8.17 -15.59
CA ASP A 128 -6.22 9.18 -15.56
C ASP A 128 -6.19 9.94 -14.22
N ALA A 129 -5.91 9.26 -13.10
CA ALA A 129 -5.73 9.89 -11.81
C ALA A 129 -4.51 10.83 -11.82
N LEU A 130 -3.39 10.39 -12.40
CA LEU A 130 -2.19 11.22 -12.56
C LEU A 130 -2.48 12.44 -13.46
N GLN A 131 -3.17 12.27 -14.59
CA GLN A 131 -3.59 13.38 -15.46
C GLN A 131 -4.45 14.39 -14.70
N LYS A 132 -5.40 13.91 -13.89
CA LYS A 132 -6.27 14.75 -13.06
C LYS A 132 -5.48 15.52 -12.00
N PHE A 133 -4.46 14.90 -11.42
CA PHE A 133 -3.62 15.51 -10.39
C PHE A 133 -2.67 16.54 -10.96
N PHE A 134 -1.90 16.18 -12.00
CA PHE A 134 -0.85 17.04 -12.58
C PHE A 134 -1.39 18.05 -13.60
N LYS A 135 -2.56 17.79 -14.20
CA LYS A 135 -3.28 18.70 -15.12
C LYS A 135 -2.50 19.01 -16.41
N GLN A 136 -2.49 20.29 -16.80
CA GLN A 136 -1.85 20.75 -18.02
C GLN A 136 -0.33 20.48 -17.99
N GLY A 137 0.22 20.04 -19.13
CA GLY A 137 1.64 19.75 -19.29
C GLY A 137 2.06 18.35 -18.81
N PHE A 138 1.15 17.57 -18.22
CA PHE A 138 1.40 16.15 -17.94
C PHE A 138 1.48 15.34 -19.24
N LYS A 139 2.48 14.47 -19.37
CA LYS A 139 2.76 13.68 -20.56
C LYS A 139 2.50 12.20 -20.29
N GLN A 140 1.23 11.82 -20.31
CA GLN A 140 0.79 10.44 -20.04
C GLN A 140 1.53 9.38 -20.87
N GLY A 141 1.81 9.65 -22.14
CA GLY A 141 2.49 8.72 -23.05
C GLY A 141 3.97 8.38 -22.68
N LEU A 142 4.52 9.03 -21.65
CA LEU A 142 5.85 8.71 -21.13
C LEU A 142 5.80 7.68 -19.98
N LEU A 143 4.59 7.34 -19.50
CA LEU A 143 4.45 6.34 -18.44
C LEU A 143 4.34 4.94 -19.02
N PRO A 144 4.96 3.95 -18.39
CA PRO A 144 4.78 2.55 -18.76
C PRO A 144 3.36 2.07 -18.47
N THR A 145 2.86 1.15 -19.30
CA THR A 145 1.50 0.60 -19.19
C THR A 145 1.47 -0.90 -18.90
N THR A 146 2.62 -1.59 -19.05
CA THR A 146 2.70 -3.04 -18.92
C THR A 146 3.89 -3.45 -18.07
N HIS A 147 3.78 -4.64 -17.48
CA HIS A 147 4.85 -5.26 -16.67
C HIS A 147 5.37 -4.36 -15.54
N LEU A 148 4.47 -3.61 -14.91
CA LEU A 148 4.87 -2.57 -13.94
C LEU A 148 5.64 -3.15 -12.74
N GLU A 149 5.22 -4.30 -12.19
CA GLU A 149 5.91 -4.97 -11.09
C GLU A 149 7.26 -5.62 -11.49
N ALA A 150 7.53 -5.74 -12.80
CA ALA A 150 8.81 -6.24 -13.30
C ALA A 150 9.79 -5.12 -13.67
N ARG A 151 9.37 -3.84 -13.63
CA ARG A 151 10.24 -2.69 -13.89
C ARG A 151 11.01 -2.32 -12.65
N SER A 152 12.22 -1.83 -12.84
CA SER A 152 13.00 -1.31 -11.73
C SER A 152 12.33 -0.07 -11.08
N LYS A 153 12.69 0.20 -9.84
CA LYS A 153 12.28 1.41 -9.12
C LYS A 153 12.68 2.67 -9.89
N ASP A 154 13.92 2.70 -10.38
CA ASP A 154 14.48 3.81 -11.15
C ASP A 154 13.69 4.06 -12.45
N ASP A 155 13.25 3.00 -13.15
CA ASP A 155 12.45 3.16 -14.38
C ASP A 155 11.11 3.84 -14.10
N ILE A 156 10.44 3.48 -13.01
CA ILE A 156 9.16 4.07 -12.61
C ILE A 156 9.35 5.53 -12.17
N GLU A 157 10.36 5.81 -11.35
CA GLU A 157 10.68 7.17 -10.87
C GLU A 157 11.02 8.10 -12.03
N GLN A 158 11.92 7.68 -12.92
CA GLN A 158 12.30 8.46 -14.10
C GLN A 158 11.12 8.70 -15.05
N ALA A 159 10.25 7.71 -15.23
CA ALA A 159 9.06 7.87 -16.05
C ALA A 159 8.09 8.89 -15.43
N LEU A 160 7.85 8.83 -14.12
CA LEU A 160 7.04 9.81 -13.40
C LEU A 160 7.64 11.22 -13.50
N GLU A 161 8.93 11.37 -13.26
CA GLU A 161 9.62 12.65 -13.36
C GLU A 161 9.47 13.24 -14.76
N LYS A 162 9.82 12.48 -15.81
CA LYS A 162 9.71 12.93 -17.21
C LYS A 162 8.27 13.28 -17.61
N ALA A 163 7.30 12.49 -17.14
CA ALA A 163 5.89 12.73 -17.43
C ALA A 163 5.35 13.99 -16.75
N THR A 164 5.90 14.37 -15.60
CA THR A 164 5.35 15.42 -14.74
C THR A 164 6.13 16.75 -14.77
N GLN A 165 7.41 16.77 -15.19
CA GLN A 165 8.29 17.94 -15.11
C GLN A 165 7.70 19.21 -15.75
N GLY A 166 6.88 19.08 -16.80
CA GLY A 166 6.22 20.20 -17.48
C GLY A 166 4.79 20.46 -17.02
N SER A 167 4.32 19.79 -15.98
CA SER A 167 2.95 19.89 -15.50
C SER A 167 2.70 21.16 -14.68
N SER A 168 1.44 21.53 -14.54
CA SER A 168 1.03 22.69 -13.72
C SER A 168 1.40 22.54 -12.24
N LYS A 169 1.60 21.31 -11.75
CA LYS A 169 2.05 21.02 -10.37
C LYS A 169 3.57 20.80 -10.23
N GLY A 170 4.31 20.87 -11.36
CA GLY A 170 5.74 20.58 -11.41
C GLY A 170 6.03 19.08 -11.38
N SER A 171 7.32 18.73 -11.28
CA SER A 171 7.77 17.34 -11.22
C SER A 171 7.20 16.60 -10.01
N TYR A 172 6.96 15.31 -10.18
CA TYR A 172 6.56 14.42 -9.09
C TYR A 172 7.57 14.49 -7.93
N ARG A 173 7.04 14.39 -6.73
CA ARG A 173 7.81 14.29 -5.47
C ARG A 173 7.16 13.22 -4.58
N HIS A 174 7.95 12.36 -3.95
CA HIS A 174 7.45 11.26 -3.11
C HIS A 174 6.40 11.68 -2.08
N GLY A 175 6.50 12.88 -1.50
CA GLY A 175 5.50 13.41 -0.58
C GLY A 175 4.09 13.57 -1.15
N GLN A 176 3.94 13.59 -2.50
CA GLN A 176 2.64 13.70 -3.17
C GLN A 176 1.93 12.34 -3.32
N ALA A 177 2.60 11.22 -3.07
CA ALA A 177 2.01 9.89 -3.21
C ALA A 177 0.68 9.77 -2.44
N HIS A 178 0.61 10.35 -1.24
CA HIS A 178 -0.58 10.27 -0.39
C HIS A 178 -1.78 11.07 -0.89
N GLU A 179 -1.53 12.18 -1.61
CA GLU A 179 -2.59 12.95 -2.27
C GLU A 179 -3.07 12.22 -3.53
N ILE A 180 -2.13 11.58 -4.25
CA ILE A 180 -2.44 10.87 -5.49
C ILE A 180 -3.20 9.58 -5.21
N ILE A 181 -2.79 8.79 -4.19
CA ILE A 181 -3.48 7.54 -3.83
C ILE A 181 -4.95 7.79 -3.46
N GLU A 182 -5.30 8.97 -2.96
CA GLU A 182 -6.68 9.36 -2.67
C GLU A 182 -7.60 9.30 -3.91
N ILE A 183 -7.05 9.48 -5.10
CA ILE A 183 -7.80 9.55 -6.36
C ILE A 183 -7.49 8.39 -7.31
N VAL A 184 -6.52 7.54 -6.98
CA VAL A 184 -6.24 6.29 -7.71
C VAL A 184 -7.41 5.33 -7.49
N ARG A 185 -7.84 4.69 -8.57
CA ARG A 185 -8.91 3.69 -8.54
C ARG A 185 -8.35 2.32 -8.13
N PRO A 186 -8.90 1.69 -7.09
CA PRO A 186 -8.47 0.35 -6.67
C PRO A 186 -8.47 -0.68 -7.82
N ASP A 187 -9.45 -0.64 -8.71
CA ASP A 187 -9.54 -1.57 -9.86
C ASP A 187 -8.32 -1.51 -10.78
N ARG A 188 -7.65 -0.35 -10.87
CA ARG A 188 -6.40 -0.22 -11.60
C ARG A 188 -5.25 -0.92 -10.89
N VAL A 189 -5.17 -0.79 -9.58
CA VAL A 189 -4.15 -1.45 -8.77
C VAL A 189 -4.38 -2.96 -8.72
N LYS A 190 -5.62 -3.42 -8.73
CA LYS A 190 -5.98 -4.87 -8.81
C LYS A 190 -5.54 -5.53 -10.12
N THR A 191 -5.13 -4.79 -11.14
CA THR A 191 -4.50 -5.37 -12.34
C THR A 191 -3.05 -5.84 -12.08
N LEU A 192 -2.45 -5.39 -10.99
CA LEU A 192 -1.17 -5.88 -10.50
C LEU A 192 -1.39 -7.08 -9.59
N ARG A 193 -0.49 -8.07 -9.66
CA ARG A 193 -0.57 -9.29 -8.86
C ARG A 193 -0.63 -9.00 -7.35
N HIS A 194 0.27 -8.15 -6.86
CA HIS A 194 0.33 -7.83 -5.43
C HIS A 194 -0.76 -6.85 -5.00
N GLY A 195 -1.22 -5.99 -5.91
CA GLY A 195 -2.40 -5.17 -5.69
C GLY A 195 -3.67 -6.02 -5.59
N GLN A 196 -3.87 -6.96 -6.51
CA GLN A 196 -4.98 -7.92 -6.46
C GLN A 196 -4.96 -8.71 -5.14
N ARG A 197 -3.79 -9.25 -4.77
CA ARG A 197 -3.61 -9.99 -3.54
C ARG A 197 -4.08 -9.21 -2.30
N LEU A 198 -3.75 -7.91 -2.19
CA LEU A 198 -4.21 -7.10 -1.07
C LEU A 198 -5.74 -7.10 -0.96
N PHE A 199 -6.45 -6.87 -2.05
CA PHE A 199 -7.90 -6.75 -2.01
C PHE A 199 -8.59 -8.10 -1.84
N ASP A 200 -8.12 -9.15 -2.52
CA ASP A 200 -8.75 -10.46 -2.51
C ASP A 200 -8.48 -11.19 -1.19
N ASP A 201 -7.21 -11.30 -0.77
CA ASP A 201 -6.86 -12.08 0.42
C ASP A 201 -7.24 -11.36 1.72
N LEU A 202 -7.03 -10.03 1.80
CA LEU A 202 -7.54 -9.28 2.96
C LEU A 202 -9.07 -9.29 2.99
N GLY A 203 -9.73 -9.27 1.83
CA GLY A 203 -11.17 -9.43 1.74
C GLY A 203 -11.65 -10.77 2.32
N ARG A 204 -10.95 -11.87 2.04
CA ARG A 204 -11.23 -13.19 2.63
C ARG A 204 -10.98 -13.22 4.13
N LEU A 205 -9.86 -12.67 4.59
CA LEU A 205 -9.56 -12.55 6.03
C LEU A 205 -10.66 -11.79 6.79
N ILE A 206 -11.14 -10.67 6.23
CA ILE A 206 -12.22 -9.88 6.82
C ILE A 206 -13.50 -10.69 6.95
N LYS A 207 -13.79 -11.55 5.98
CA LYS A 207 -14.97 -12.45 6.02
C LYS A 207 -14.78 -13.67 6.94
N GLY A 208 -13.57 -13.93 7.41
CA GLY A 208 -13.25 -15.15 8.17
C GLY A 208 -13.22 -16.40 7.28
N GLU A 209 -12.97 -16.25 5.98
CA GLU A 209 -12.80 -17.35 5.05
C GLU A 209 -11.44 -18.04 5.26
N PRO A 210 -11.32 -19.34 5.06
CA PRO A 210 -10.05 -20.05 5.22
C PRO A 210 -9.00 -19.53 4.22
N GLU A 211 -7.75 -19.55 4.64
CA GLU A 211 -6.62 -19.28 3.76
C GLU A 211 -6.46 -20.39 2.71
N THR A 212 -6.30 -20.02 1.46
CA THR A 212 -6.07 -20.96 0.34
C THR A 212 -4.59 -21.21 0.11
#